data_a9376b5efc692b1ecb4c69c7241b6c2b
#
_entry.id   a9376b5efc692b1ecb4c69c7241b6c2b
#
_cell.length_a   1.000
_cell.length_b   1.000
_cell.length_c   1.000
_cell.angle_alpha   90.00
_cell.angle_beta   90.00
_cell.angle_gamma   90.00
#
_symmetry.space_group_name_H-M   'P 1'
#
loop_
_entity.id
_entity.type
_entity.pdbx_description
1 polymer ?
#
loop_
_entity_poly.entity_id
_entity_poly.type
_entity_poly.pdbx_seq_one_letter_code
_entity_poly.pdbx_strand_id
1 'polypeptide(L)'
;MGSKWQMEKHNDPYYKKAKKEDYRSRASYKLKQLDKKYKIIKEGDTVVDLGAAPGGWSQVALEKVGEEGIVVGVDLNRIKPFHEPNYYGIRGDFTKEIVQEKVMELTHGKAKVLMSDAAPSLTGVKDLDHLRSVDLVETVFKIAENILETEGNLVIKAFQHRSYTRRLP
;
A
#
# COMPACT_ATOMS: atom_id res chain seq x y z
N MET A 1 -21.72 -18.28 15.21
CA MET A 1 -21.50 -18.66 13.80
C MET A 1 -20.71 -17.57 13.12
N GLY A 2 -19.52 -17.87 12.63
CA GLY A 2 -18.75 -16.94 11.81
C GLY A 2 -19.45 -16.70 10.47
N SER A 3 -19.40 -15.47 9.95
CA SER A 3 -19.94 -15.16 8.61
C SER A 3 -19.24 -16.01 7.54
N LYS A 4 -19.91 -16.28 6.41
CA LYS A 4 -19.32 -17.03 5.26
C LYS A 4 -17.96 -16.46 4.88
N TRP A 5 -17.81 -15.13 4.93
CA TRP A 5 -16.55 -14.41 4.69
C TRP A 5 -15.44 -14.77 5.69
N GLN A 6 -15.76 -14.95 6.98
CA GLN A 6 -14.78 -15.39 7.99
C GLN A 6 -14.31 -16.82 7.74
N MET A 7 -15.21 -17.72 7.33
CA MET A 7 -14.86 -19.11 6.98
C MET A 7 -13.99 -19.18 5.73
N GLU A 8 -14.28 -18.40 4.68
CA GLU A 8 -13.49 -18.31 3.46
C GLU A 8 -12.08 -17.78 3.76
N LYS A 9 -11.95 -16.76 4.61
CA LYS A 9 -10.67 -16.21 5.05
C LYS A 9 -9.81 -17.24 5.80
N HIS A 10 -10.41 -18.06 6.65
CA HIS A 10 -9.68 -19.10 7.39
C HIS A 10 -9.20 -20.26 6.49
N ASN A 11 -9.82 -20.47 5.34
CA ASN A 11 -9.42 -21.51 4.38
C ASN A 11 -8.40 -21.02 3.34
N ASP A 12 -8.11 -19.73 3.26
CA ASP A 12 -7.12 -19.17 2.36
C ASP A 12 -5.69 -19.63 2.73
N PRO A 13 -4.97 -20.34 1.85
CA PRO A 13 -3.62 -20.82 2.12
C PRO A 13 -2.63 -19.69 2.46
N TYR A 14 -2.76 -18.52 1.80
CA TYR A 14 -1.90 -17.36 2.06
C TYR A 14 -2.19 -16.70 3.40
N TYR A 15 -3.45 -16.72 3.85
CA TYR A 15 -3.82 -16.26 5.18
C TYR A 15 -3.17 -17.13 6.27
N LYS A 16 -3.26 -18.47 6.12
CA LYS A 16 -2.63 -19.42 7.04
C LYS A 16 -1.11 -19.26 7.07
N LYS A 17 -0.50 -19.09 5.90
CA LYS A 17 0.94 -18.88 5.75
C LYS A 17 1.37 -17.56 6.41
N ALA A 18 0.66 -16.47 6.17
CA ALA A 18 0.94 -15.17 6.78
C ALA A 18 0.92 -15.26 8.31
N LYS A 19 -0.07 -15.92 8.87
CA LYS A 19 -0.18 -16.13 10.33
C LYS A 19 0.98 -16.97 10.88
N LYS A 20 1.44 -17.98 10.14
CA LYS A 20 2.57 -18.85 10.54
C LYS A 20 3.91 -18.12 10.44
N GLU A 21 4.09 -17.25 9.46
CA GLU A 21 5.32 -16.50 9.21
C GLU A 21 5.30 -15.09 9.84
N ASP A 22 4.32 -14.80 10.71
CA ASP A 22 4.14 -13.54 11.45
C ASP A 22 3.95 -12.29 10.56
N TYR A 23 3.42 -12.47 9.34
CA TYR A 23 3.02 -11.36 8.49
C TYR A 23 1.63 -10.81 8.90
N ARG A 24 1.50 -9.49 8.90
CA ARG A 24 0.27 -8.78 9.28
C ARG A 24 -0.91 -9.03 8.32
N SER A 25 -0.63 -9.36 7.06
CA SER A 25 -1.63 -9.72 6.08
C SER A 25 -1.10 -10.64 4.99
N ARG A 26 -2.01 -11.35 4.30
CA ARG A 26 -1.68 -12.16 3.12
C ARG A 26 -1.18 -11.31 1.95
N ALA A 27 -1.52 -10.03 1.91
CA ALA A 27 -1.08 -9.09 0.88
C ALA A 27 0.46 -8.94 0.85
N SER A 28 1.15 -9.21 1.96
CA SER A 28 2.61 -9.24 2.04
C SER A 28 3.25 -10.13 0.97
N TYR A 29 2.67 -11.30 0.70
CA TYR A 29 3.21 -12.23 -0.30
C TYR A 29 3.11 -11.70 -1.72
N LYS A 30 2.05 -10.95 -2.04
CA LYS A 30 1.92 -10.32 -3.36
C LYS A 30 3.04 -9.34 -3.61
N LEU A 31 3.34 -8.48 -2.64
CA LEU A 31 4.45 -7.54 -2.75
C LEU A 31 5.80 -8.27 -2.82
N LYS A 32 6.01 -9.32 -2.01
CA LYS A 32 7.24 -10.15 -2.08
C LYS A 32 7.45 -10.77 -3.46
N GLN A 33 6.37 -11.28 -4.08
CA GLN A 33 6.44 -11.84 -5.43
C GLN A 33 6.78 -10.78 -6.49
N LEU A 34 6.15 -9.60 -6.41
CA LEU A 34 6.42 -8.48 -7.29
C LEU A 34 7.86 -7.99 -7.13
N ASP A 35 8.31 -7.80 -5.90
CA ASP A 35 9.68 -7.35 -5.62
C ASP A 35 10.74 -8.36 -6.06
N LYS A 36 10.49 -9.66 -5.86
CA LYS A 36 11.38 -10.72 -6.37
C LYS A 36 11.57 -10.64 -7.88
N LYS A 37 10.48 -10.36 -8.61
CA LYS A 37 10.49 -10.29 -10.08
C LYS A 37 11.06 -8.97 -10.62
N TYR A 38 10.67 -7.84 -10.03
CA TYR A 38 10.91 -6.52 -10.60
C TYR A 38 11.95 -5.69 -9.84
N LYS A 39 12.43 -6.17 -8.66
CA LYS A 39 13.42 -5.47 -7.83
C LYS A 39 13.00 -4.02 -7.51
N ILE A 40 11.78 -3.88 -7.00
CA ILE A 40 11.09 -2.61 -6.80
C ILE A 40 11.73 -1.82 -5.65
N ILE A 41 12.03 -2.50 -4.53
CA ILE A 41 12.53 -1.91 -3.29
C ILE A 41 13.98 -2.33 -3.07
N LYS A 42 14.84 -1.36 -2.83
CA LYS A 42 16.27 -1.57 -2.55
C LYS A 42 16.63 -1.12 -1.14
N GLU A 43 17.73 -1.62 -0.64
CA GLU A 43 18.31 -1.17 0.62
C GLU A 43 18.56 0.34 0.58
N GLY A 44 18.21 1.04 1.65
CA GLY A 44 18.32 2.49 1.78
C GLY A 44 17.19 3.30 1.11
N ASP A 45 16.25 2.67 0.42
CA ASP A 45 15.15 3.40 -0.22
C ASP A 45 14.21 4.05 0.80
N THR A 46 13.61 5.17 0.38
CA THR A 46 12.47 5.78 1.05
C THR A 46 11.18 5.30 0.38
N VAL A 47 10.32 4.64 1.14
CA VAL A 47 9.09 4.00 0.68
C VAL A 47 7.86 4.63 1.32
N VAL A 48 6.84 4.95 0.53
CA VAL A 48 5.52 5.40 1.01
C VAL A 48 4.49 4.34 0.69
N ASP A 49 3.70 3.94 1.70
CA ASP A 49 2.63 2.94 1.62
C ASP A 49 1.28 3.61 1.90
N LEU A 50 0.49 3.84 0.85
CA LEU A 50 -0.83 4.46 0.93
C LEU A 50 -1.92 3.39 1.07
N GLY A 51 -2.71 3.49 2.13
CA GLY A 51 -3.65 2.44 2.54
C GLY A 51 -2.94 1.30 3.26
N ALA A 52 -2.03 1.64 4.16
CA ALA A 52 -1.06 0.71 4.74
C ALA A 52 -1.65 -0.29 5.73
N ALA A 53 -2.74 0.02 6.45
CA ALA A 53 -3.27 -0.88 7.47
C ALA A 53 -3.73 -2.24 6.88
N PRO A 54 -3.44 -3.35 7.55
CA PRO A 54 -2.82 -3.53 8.86
C PRO A 54 -1.29 -3.42 8.88
N GLY A 55 -0.62 -3.25 7.73
CA GLY A 55 0.82 -3.04 7.63
C GLY A 55 1.58 -4.17 6.92
N GLY A 56 0.91 -5.01 6.15
CA GLY A 56 1.56 -6.13 5.46
C GLY A 56 2.58 -5.69 4.40
N TRP A 57 2.27 -4.68 3.61
CA TRP A 57 3.20 -4.13 2.63
C TRP A 57 4.30 -3.29 3.30
N SER A 58 3.95 -2.49 4.31
CA SER A 58 4.93 -1.76 5.11
C SER A 58 5.96 -2.70 5.77
N GLN A 59 5.52 -3.86 6.26
CA GLN A 59 6.40 -4.88 6.85
C GLN A 59 7.42 -5.41 5.82
N VAL A 60 6.98 -5.75 4.62
CA VAL A 60 7.88 -6.18 3.54
C VAL A 60 8.83 -5.06 3.13
N ALA A 61 8.34 -3.82 3.07
CA ALA A 61 9.18 -2.67 2.76
C ALA A 61 10.30 -2.48 3.80
N LEU A 62 9.97 -2.56 5.10
CA LEU A 62 10.96 -2.48 6.18
C LEU A 62 12.05 -3.55 6.08
N GLU A 63 11.68 -4.79 5.78
CA GLU A 63 12.64 -5.88 5.55
C GLU A 63 13.61 -5.58 4.40
N LYS A 64 13.14 -4.84 3.37
CA LYS A 64 13.92 -4.57 2.16
C LYS A 64 14.79 -3.32 2.25
N VAL A 65 14.27 -2.25 2.84
CA VAL A 65 15.03 -1.00 2.93
C VAL A 65 16.13 -1.03 3.99
N GLY A 66 16.05 -1.96 4.95
CA GLY A 66 17.03 -2.06 6.04
C GLY A 66 17.00 -0.85 6.98
N GLU A 67 18.06 -0.70 7.77
CA GLU A 67 18.13 0.35 8.80
C GLU A 67 18.33 1.76 8.22
N GLU A 68 18.95 1.87 7.06
CA GLU A 68 19.24 3.15 6.39
C GLU A 68 18.06 3.70 5.57
N GLY A 69 17.05 2.87 5.30
CA GLY A 69 15.85 3.27 4.56
C GLY A 69 14.77 3.84 5.47
N ILE A 70 13.73 4.41 4.86
CA ILE A 70 12.57 4.97 5.57
C ILE A 70 11.30 4.35 4.99
N VAL A 71 10.35 4.00 5.84
CA VAL A 71 9.00 3.58 5.45
C VAL A 71 7.96 4.45 6.12
N VAL A 72 7.11 5.10 5.32
CA VAL A 72 5.98 5.91 5.78
C VAL A 72 4.68 5.24 5.37
N GLY A 73 3.89 4.78 6.33
CA GLY A 73 2.57 4.19 6.09
C GLY A 73 1.46 5.19 6.40
N VAL A 74 0.47 5.31 5.52
CA VAL A 74 -0.69 6.18 5.69
C VAL A 74 -1.98 5.37 5.58
N ASP A 75 -2.87 5.51 6.54
CA ASP A 75 -4.21 4.86 6.49
C ASP A 75 -5.23 5.64 7.32
N LEU A 76 -6.50 5.54 6.97
CA LEU A 76 -7.62 6.03 7.77
C LEU A 76 -7.74 5.27 9.09
N ASN A 77 -7.41 3.99 9.07
CA ASN A 77 -7.37 3.14 10.23
C ASN A 77 -6.02 3.23 10.95
N ARG A 78 -6.03 2.93 12.25
CA ARG A 78 -4.79 2.87 13.01
C ARG A 78 -3.91 1.72 12.51
N ILE A 79 -2.65 2.03 12.18
CA ILE A 79 -1.63 1.04 11.88
C ILE A 79 -0.96 0.66 13.21
N LYS A 80 -0.92 -0.64 13.51
CA LYS A 80 -0.19 -1.12 14.70
C LYS A 80 1.29 -0.74 14.56
N PRO A 81 1.91 -0.15 15.57
CA PRO A 81 3.32 0.25 15.51
C PRO A 81 4.24 -0.91 15.12
N PHE A 82 5.34 -0.57 14.46
CA PHE A 82 6.47 -1.46 14.24
C PHE A 82 7.57 -1.17 15.26
N HIS A 83 8.45 -2.13 15.50
CA HIS A 83 9.59 -1.94 16.40
C HIS A 83 10.73 -1.16 15.72
N GLU A 84 10.79 -1.18 14.41
CA GLU A 84 11.79 -0.52 13.59
C GLU A 84 11.66 1.02 13.73
N PRO A 85 12.75 1.71 14.11
CA PRO A 85 12.70 3.16 14.37
C PRO A 85 12.54 4.00 13.10
N ASN A 86 12.77 3.43 11.95
CA ASN A 86 12.65 4.05 10.62
C ASN A 86 11.27 3.85 9.98
N TYR A 87 10.27 3.42 10.76
CA TYR A 87 8.87 3.37 10.35
C TYR A 87 8.08 4.54 10.95
N TYR A 88 7.31 5.20 10.09
CA TYR A 88 6.42 6.29 10.47
C TYR A 88 4.99 5.99 10.02
N GLY A 89 4.08 5.81 10.97
CA GLY A 89 2.66 5.60 10.70
C GLY A 89 1.85 6.89 10.83
N ILE A 90 1.15 7.26 9.79
CA ILE A 90 0.23 8.40 9.77
C ILE A 90 -1.21 7.89 9.73
N ARG A 91 -2.00 8.25 10.73
CA ARG A 91 -3.46 8.04 10.67
C ARG A 91 -4.08 9.25 9.99
N GLY A 92 -4.58 9.09 8.78
CA GLY A 92 -5.18 10.17 8.02
C GLY A 92 -5.63 9.74 6.63
N ASP A 93 -6.34 10.65 5.98
CA ASP A 93 -6.78 10.51 4.60
C ASP A 93 -5.66 11.01 3.67
N PHE A 94 -5.03 10.12 2.93
CA PHE A 94 -3.93 10.49 2.02
C PHE A 94 -4.37 11.36 0.83
N THR A 95 -5.68 11.52 0.60
CA THR A 95 -6.20 12.45 -0.41
C THR A 95 -6.14 13.91 0.05
N LYS A 96 -5.90 14.16 1.35
CA LYS A 96 -5.84 15.49 1.94
C LYS A 96 -4.42 16.06 1.87
N GLU A 97 -4.31 17.31 1.44
CA GLU A 97 -3.05 18.04 1.27
C GLU A 97 -2.20 18.03 2.56
N ILE A 98 -2.83 18.31 3.70
CA ILE A 98 -2.12 18.29 5.01
C ILE A 98 -1.47 16.94 5.34
N VAL A 99 -2.06 15.83 4.91
CA VAL A 99 -1.49 14.49 5.09
C VAL A 99 -0.33 14.28 4.12
N GLN A 100 -0.46 14.74 2.88
CA GLN A 100 0.60 14.66 1.86
C GLN A 100 1.82 15.50 2.27
N GLU A 101 1.61 16.72 2.80
CA GLU A 101 2.67 17.56 3.35
C GLU A 101 3.43 16.85 4.46
N LYS A 102 2.72 16.18 5.37
CA LYS A 102 3.35 15.39 6.44
C LYS A 102 4.16 14.21 5.90
N VAL A 103 3.68 13.54 4.85
CA VAL A 103 4.45 12.50 4.15
C VAL A 103 5.73 13.10 3.55
N MET A 104 5.63 14.23 2.87
CA MET A 104 6.77 14.95 2.28
C MET A 104 7.82 15.34 3.32
N GLU A 105 7.38 15.80 4.50
CA GLU A 105 8.27 16.12 5.61
C GLU A 105 9.05 14.90 6.09
N LEU A 106 8.36 13.76 6.31
CA LEU A 106 8.97 12.53 6.80
C LEU A 106 9.87 11.84 5.74
N THR A 107 9.61 12.06 4.47
CA THR A 107 10.42 11.53 3.36
C THR A 107 11.53 12.47 2.90
N HIS A 108 11.69 13.61 3.59
CA HIS A 108 12.65 14.66 3.21
C HIS A 108 12.46 15.14 1.76
N GLY A 109 11.20 15.19 1.32
CA GLY A 109 10.76 15.78 0.05
C GLY A 109 10.40 14.79 -1.05
N LYS A 110 11.04 13.63 -1.15
CA LYS A 110 10.77 12.65 -2.22
C LYS A 110 10.91 11.20 -1.73
N ALA A 111 10.09 10.32 -2.31
CA ALA A 111 10.18 8.88 -2.11
C ALA A 111 10.74 8.17 -3.35
N LYS A 112 11.49 7.12 -3.15
CA LYS A 112 11.97 6.23 -4.23
C LYS A 112 10.90 5.25 -4.68
N VAL A 113 10.06 4.82 -3.74
CA VAL A 113 8.97 3.89 -4.00
C VAL A 113 7.68 4.42 -3.40
N LEU A 114 6.63 4.48 -4.20
CA LEU A 114 5.25 4.69 -3.74
C LEU A 114 4.45 3.43 -4.05
N MET A 115 3.78 2.91 -3.05
CA MET A 115 2.94 1.74 -3.21
C MET A 115 1.56 1.96 -2.59
N SER A 116 0.53 1.34 -3.16
CA SER A 116 -0.83 1.40 -2.65
C SER A 116 -1.59 0.11 -2.87
N ASP A 117 -2.00 -0.52 -1.78
CA ASP A 117 -2.95 -1.63 -1.74
C ASP A 117 -4.35 -1.16 -1.30
N ALA A 118 -4.60 0.17 -1.34
CA ALA A 118 -5.84 0.77 -0.94
C ALA A 118 -7.02 0.29 -1.80
N ALA A 119 -8.17 0.12 -1.17
CA ALA A 119 -9.42 -0.18 -1.83
C ALA A 119 -10.52 0.77 -1.34
N PRO A 120 -11.45 1.20 -2.21
CA PRO A 120 -12.57 2.02 -1.80
C PRO A 120 -13.54 1.22 -0.92
N SER A 121 -14.34 1.93 -0.13
CA SER A 121 -15.49 1.32 0.55
C SER A 121 -16.51 0.87 -0.50
N LEU A 122 -16.84 -0.42 -0.48
CA LEU A 122 -17.80 -1.01 -1.42
C LEU A 122 -19.23 -0.72 -1.00
N THR A 123 -20.06 -0.31 -1.96
CA THR A 123 -21.51 -0.05 -1.77
C THR A 123 -22.36 -1.25 -2.13
N GLY A 124 -21.82 -2.21 -2.89
CA GLY A 124 -22.53 -3.33 -3.49
C GLY A 124 -23.12 -3.00 -4.87
N VAL A 125 -23.04 -1.74 -5.31
CA VAL A 125 -23.46 -1.31 -6.66
C VAL A 125 -22.24 -1.33 -7.56
N LYS A 126 -22.18 -2.29 -8.49
CA LYS A 126 -20.99 -2.58 -9.30
C LYS A 126 -20.41 -1.36 -10.03
N ASP A 127 -21.27 -0.59 -10.70
CA ASP A 127 -20.83 0.58 -11.48
C ASP A 127 -20.27 1.69 -10.58
N LEU A 128 -20.90 1.93 -9.42
CA LEU A 128 -20.44 2.91 -8.44
C LEU A 128 -19.12 2.46 -7.79
N ASP A 129 -19.02 1.19 -7.41
CA ASP A 129 -17.81 0.63 -6.81
C ASP A 129 -16.64 0.67 -7.79
N HIS A 130 -16.93 0.44 -9.07
CA HIS A 130 -15.94 0.59 -10.12
C HIS A 130 -15.45 2.03 -10.28
N LEU A 131 -16.37 3.00 -10.36
CA LEU A 131 -16.00 4.43 -10.45
C LEU A 131 -15.14 4.87 -9.26
N ARG A 132 -15.51 4.49 -8.03
CA ARG A 132 -14.71 4.77 -6.83
C ARG A 132 -13.32 4.15 -6.88
N SER A 133 -13.20 2.98 -7.46
CA SER A 133 -11.92 2.31 -7.64
C SER A 133 -11.03 3.06 -8.64
N VAL A 134 -11.60 3.54 -9.76
CA VAL A 134 -10.89 4.37 -10.74
C VAL A 134 -10.42 5.69 -10.12
N ASP A 135 -11.30 6.39 -9.42
CA ASP A 135 -10.98 7.67 -8.77
C ASP A 135 -9.84 7.52 -7.75
N LEU A 136 -9.83 6.40 -7.01
CA LEU A 136 -8.77 6.12 -6.05
C LEU A 136 -7.43 5.92 -6.75
N VAL A 137 -7.39 5.15 -7.83
CA VAL A 137 -6.17 4.93 -8.63
C VAL A 137 -5.68 6.24 -9.23
N GLU A 138 -6.55 7.05 -9.83
CA GLU A 138 -6.20 8.38 -10.37
C GLU A 138 -5.64 9.31 -9.28
N THR A 139 -6.21 9.26 -8.06
CA THR A 139 -5.72 10.03 -6.92
C THR A 139 -4.31 9.60 -6.53
N VAL A 140 -4.02 8.29 -6.49
CA VAL A 140 -2.68 7.78 -6.19
C VAL A 140 -1.67 8.22 -7.25
N PHE A 141 -2.04 8.24 -8.54
CA PHE A 141 -1.17 8.77 -9.60
C PHE A 141 -0.84 10.25 -9.40
N LYS A 142 -1.83 11.09 -9.05
CA LYS A 142 -1.60 12.52 -8.76
C LYS A 142 -0.67 12.72 -7.56
N ILE A 143 -0.83 11.90 -6.53
CA ILE A 143 0.07 11.92 -5.37
C ILE A 143 1.49 11.51 -5.78
N ALA A 144 1.62 10.49 -6.63
CA ALA A 144 2.89 10.02 -7.13
C ALA A 144 3.67 11.12 -7.89
N GLU A 145 2.99 11.92 -8.71
CA GLU A 145 3.61 13.07 -9.42
C GLU A 145 4.28 14.06 -8.45
N ASN A 146 3.73 14.21 -7.25
CA ASN A 146 4.24 15.15 -6.25
C ASN A 146 5.31 14.53 -5.34
N ILE A 147 5.14 13.25 -4.95
CA ILE A 147 5.94 12.61 -3.91
C ILE A 147 7.06 11.73 -4.48
N LEU A 148 6.81 11.08 -5.63
CA LEU A 148 7.76 10.14 -6.21
C LEU A 148 8.90 10.88 -6.91
N GLU A 149 10.13 10.46 -6.68
CA GLU A 149 11.28 11.03 -7.42
C GLU A 149 11.33 10.52 -8.86
N THR A 150 12.09 11.22 -9.70
CA THR A 150 12.36 10.77 -11.08
C THR A 150 12.98 9.38 -11.08
N GLU A 151 12.47 8.50 -11.95
CA GLU A 151 12.86 7.08 -12.00
C GLU A 151 12.50 6.28 -10.74
N GLY A 152 11.61 6.80 -9.90
CA GLY A 152 11.03 6.07 -8.78
C GLY A 152 10.06 4.99 -9.24
N ASN A 153 9.77 4.04 -8.36
CA ASN A 153 8.86 2.92 -8.62
C ASN A 153 7.48 3.17 -8.04
N LEU A 154 6.45 2.89 -8.84
CA LEU A 154 5.06 2.97 -8.43
C LEU A 154 4.39 1.59 -8.50
N VAL A 155 3.78 1.16 -7.40
CA VAL A 155 3.02 -0.09 -7.31
C VAL A 155 1.60 0.20 -6.83
N ILE A 156 0.62 -0.03 -7.68
CA ILE A 156 -0.80 0.18 -7.33
C ILE A 156 -1.58 -1.11 -7.56
N LYS A 157 -2.40 -1.49 -6.58
CA LYS A 157 -3.43 -2.49 -6.81
C LYS A 157 -4.61 -1.82 -7.51
N ALA A 158 -5.04 -2.39 -8.64
CA ALA A 158 -6.25 -2.00 -9.35
C ALA A 158 -7.11 -3.23 -9.63
N PHE A 159 -8.44 -3.06 -9.60
CA PHE A 159 -9.35 -4.12 -10.02
C PHE A 159 -9.43 -4.15 -11.55
N GLN A 160 -9.33 -5.34 -12.15
CA GLN A 160 -9.47 -5.49 -13.59
C GLN A 160 -10.89 -5.10 -14.03
N HIS A 161 -10.97 -4.10 -14.91
CA HIS A 161 -12.20 -3.72 -15.60
C HIS A 161 -11.85 -3.19 -16.99
N ARG A 162 -12.75 -3.36 -17.96
CA ARG A 162 -12.54 -2.93 -19.36
C ARG A 162 -12.22 -1.44 -19.53
N SER A 163 -12.61 -0.59 -18.57
CA SER A 163 -12.32 0.84 -18.62
C SER A 163 -10.87 1.20 -18.22
N TYR A 164 -10.17 0.36 -17.45
CA TYR A 164 -8.76 0.59 -17.13
C TYR A 164 -7.85 0.47 -18.34
N THR A 165 -8.15 -0.48 -19.24
CA THR A 165 -7.33 -0.70 -20.45
C THR A 165 -7.35 0.45 -21.45
N ARG A 166 -8.28 1.41 -21.28
CA ARG A 166 -8.41 2.59 -22.17
C ARG A 166 -7.81 3.88 -21.58
N ARG A 167 -7.49 3.92 -20.28
CA ARG A 167 -7.07 5.13 -19.56
C ARG A 167 -5.65 5.08 -19.00
N LEU A 168 -5.03 3.91 -18.93
CA LEU A 168 -3.63 3.80 -18.53
C LEU A 168 -2.74 4.03 -19.74
N PRO A 169 -1.72 4.90 -19.63
CA PRO A 169 -0.76 5.13 -20.68
C PRO A 169 0.06 3.91 -21.03
#